data_ba145a2c6fd2a8f7db5cf9d6d5178d26
#
_entry.id   ba145a2c6fd2a8f7db5cf9d6d5178d26
#
_cell.length_a   1.000
_cell.length_b   1.000
_cell.length_c   1.000
_cell.angle_alpha   90.00
_cell.angle_beta   90.00
_cell.angle_gamma   90.00
#
_symmetry.space_group_name_H-M   'P 1'
#
loop_
_entity.id
_entity.type
_entity.pdbx_description
1 polymer ?
#
loop_
_entity_poly.entity_id
_entity_poly.type
_entity_poly.pdbx_seq_one_letter_code
_entity_poly.pdbx_strand_id
1 'polypeptide(L)'
;TIDTPVRAVINRAADLLQTPLSLLAVVVTYEGVAGVLCGDARGNYDAWRQAAALSARRHVVWLDQPFDRVLTVMPAMYQDLWTAAKGVYKTEPAVADGGEVVVYAPHVREASHVHGHVINQVGYHCRDYFLGQWDRFGSYPLGILAHSTHVKGRGTYDVERHVEAARITVTLATGIPREQCEHLSLKYADPSDVDLAEWSTDIKSGAYKVPRAGELLFRVGNPPDASGMSS
;
A
#
# COMPACT_ATOMS: atom_id res chain seq x y z
N THR A 1 -6.66 7.30 -10.15
CA THR A 1 -6.43 7.83 -11.50
C THR A 1 -5.37 7.01 -12.20
N ILE A 2 -5.51 6.86 -13.51
CA ILE A 2 -4.52 6.20 -14.38
C ILE A 2 -3.46 7.20 -14.89
N ASP A 3 -3.77 8.47 -14.87
CA ASP A 3 -2.87 9.53 -15.30
C ASP A 3 -2.12 10.08 -14.08
N THR A 4 -0.88 9.61 -13.94
CA THR A 4 0.03 10.00 -12.86
C THR A 4 1.33 10.55 -13.43
N PRO A 5 2.07 11.42 -12.69
CA PRO A 5 3.38 11.90 -13.14
C PRO A 5 4.36 10.77 -13.48
N VAL A 6 4.34 9.69 -12.70
CA VAL A 6 5.17 8.49 -12.95
C VAL A 6 4.80 7.84 -14.27
N ARG A 7 3.49 7.68 -14.54
CA ARG A 7 3.03 7.12 -15.81
C ARG A 7 3.40 8.02 -17.00
N ALA A 8 3.31 9.32 -16.86
CA ALA A 8 3.73 10.28 -17.90
C ALA A 8 5.21 10.10 -18.24
N VAL A 9 6.10 9.91 -17.26
CA VAL A 9 7.52 9.62 -17.49
C VAL A 9 7.72 8.31 -18.25
N ILE A 10 7.02 7.25 -17.85
CA ILE A 10 7.09 5.93 -18.54
C ILE A 10 6.63 6.06 -19.98
N ASN A 11 5.52 6.73 -20.24
CA ASN A 11 4.99 6.94 -21.58
C ASN A 11 6.00 7.74 -22.43
N ARG A 12 6.55 8.83 -21.88
CA ARG A 12 7.55 9.64 -22.57
C ARG A 12 8.81 8.85 -22.93
N ALA A 13 9.26 7.95 -22.05
CA ALA A 13 10.39 7.07 -22.33
C ALA A 13 10.08 6.10 -23.49
N ALA A 14 8.87 5.55 -23.52
CA ALA A 14 8.44 4.69 -24.64
C ALA A 14 8.36 5.45 -25.97
N ASP A 15 7.90 6.72 -25.95
CA ASP A 15 7.80 7.56 -27.15
C ASP A 15 9.18 7.89 -27.78
N LEU A 16 10.26 7.83 -27.01
CA LEU A 16 11.62 8.06 -27.53
C LEU A 16 12.16 6.89 -28.36
N LEU A 17 11.57 5.71 -28.23
CA LEU A 17 12.00 4.54 -28.98
C LEU A 17 11.44 4.60 -30.40
N GLN A 18 12.29 4.37 -31.41
CA GLN A 18 11.88 4.39 -32.81
C GLN A 18 11.35 3.02 -33.30
N THR A 19 11.77 1.95 -32.62
CA THR A 19 11.33 0.58 -32.95
C THR A 19 9.86 0.42 -32.56
N PRO A 20 9.03 -0.24 -33.38
CA PRO A 20 7.67 -0.63 -33.01
C PRO A 20 7.67 -1.43 -31.71
N LEU A 21 6.80 -1.06 -30.80
CA LEU A 21 6.64 -1.70 -29.50
C LEU A 21 5.22 -2.24 -29.36
N SER A 22 5.11 -3.52 -29.05
CA SER A 22 3.84 -4.13 -28.68
C SER A 22 3.76 -4.25 -27.15
N LEU A 23 2.60 -3.93 -26.60
CA LEU A 23 2.26 -4.15 -25.21
C LEU A 23 1.40 -5.41 -25.08
N LEU A 24 1.85 -6.34 -24.24
CA LEU A 24 1.05 -7.43 -23.74
C LEU A 24 0.77 -7.18 -22.24
N ALA A 25 -0.47 -6.86 -21.90
CA ALA A 25 -0.90 -6.65 -20.53
C ALA A 25 -1.72 -7.84 -20.04
N VAL A 26 -1.29 -8.46 -18.94
CA VAL A 26 -1.98 -9.60 -18.32
C VAL A 26 -2.52 -9.16 -16.96
N VAL A 27 -3.82 -9.30 -16.77
CA VAL A 27 -4.48 -9.08 -15.47
C VAL A 27 -4.66 -10.43 -14.78
N VAL A 28 -4.07 -10.57 -13.60
CA VAL A 28 -4.04 -11.83 -12.84
C VAL A 28 -4.73 -11.62 -11.51
N THR A 29 -5.55 -12.58 -11.11
CA THR A 29 -6.12 -12.72 -9.76
C THR A 29 -5.57 -14.01 -9.13
N TYR A 30 -5.87 -14.26 -7.88
CA TYR A 30 -5.50 -15.54 -7.25
C TYR A 30 -6.19 -16.75 -7.91
N GLU A 31 -7.32 -16.54 -8.57
CA GLU A 31 -8.04 -17.60 -9.30
C GLU A 31 -7.42 -17.90 -10.68
N GLY A 32 -6.54 -17.02 -11.17
CA GLY A 32 -5.87 -17.17 -12.46
C GLY A 32 -5.88 -15.90 -13.30
N VAL A 33 -5.75 -16.07 -14.62
CA VAL A 33 -5.72 -14.96 -15.57
C VAL A 33 -7.14 -14.44 -15.81
N ALA A 34 -7.38 -13.17 -15.40
CA ALA A 34 -8.65 -12.48 -15.60
C ALA A 34 -8.79 -11.88 -17.00
N GLY A 35 -7.66 -11.60 -17.67
CA GLY A 35 -7.67 -11.10 -19.06
C GLY A 35 -6.27 -10.83 -19.60
N VAL A 36 -6.18 -10.85 -20.92
CA VAL A 36 -4.96 -10.54 -21.68
C VAL A 36 -5.32 -9.50 -22.74
N LEU A 37 -4.63 -8.36 -22.74
CA LEU A 37 -4.83 -7.25 -23.66
C LEU A 37 -3.54 -7.03 -24.45
N CYS A 38 -3.69 -6.89 -25.77
CA CYS A 38 -2.56 -6.63 -26.66
C CYS A 38 -2.81 -5.33 -27.41
N GLY A 39 -1.75 -4.57 -27.66
CA GLY A 39 -1.83 -3.33 -28.44
C GLY A 39 -0.49 -2.65 -28.61
N ASP A 40 -0.50 -1.46 -29.20
CA ASP A 40 0.69 -0.62 -29.28
C ASP A 40 1.07 -0.13 -27.88
N ALA A 41 2.35 -0.12 -27.58
CA ALA A 41 2.89 0.39 -26.31
C ALA A 41 2.98 1.93 -26.30
N ARG A 42 2.64 2.58 -27.40
CA ARG A 42 2.69 4.04 -27.61
C ARG A 42 1.34 4.60 -28.04
N GLY A 43 1.30 5.91 -28.23
CA GLY A 43 0.09 6.59 -28.73
C GLY A 43 -0.98 6.71 -27.65
N ASN A 44 -2.17 6.20 -27.89
CA ASN A 44 -3.30 6.30 -26.98
C ASN A 44 -3.24 5.31 -25.78
N TYR A 45 -2.32 4.35 -25.79
CA TYR A 45 -2.14 3.35 -24.73
C TYR A 45 -3.39 2.52 -24.41
N ASP A 46 -4.24 2.24 -25.40
CA ASP A 46 -5.54 1.60 -25.18
C ASP A 46 -5.46 0.26 -24.47
N ALA A 47 -4.54 -0.61 -24.90
CA ALA A 47 -4.37 -1.93 -24.26
C ALA A 47 -4.03 -1.77 -22.76
N TRP A 48 -3.17 -0.81 -22.40
CA TRP A 48 -2.86 -0.53 -21.01
C TRP A 48 -4.06 0.04 -20.26
N ARG A 49 -4.80 1.00 -20.86
CA ARG A 49 -6.00 1.60 -20.23
C ARG A 49 -7.07 0.54 -19.99
N GLN A 50 -7.32 -0.33 -20.94
CA GLN A 50 -8.28 -1.43 -20.79
C GLN A 50 -7.83 -2.44 -19.71
N ALA A 51 -6.53 -2.78 -19.67
CA ALA A 51 -5.99 -3.64 -18.63
C ALA A 51 -6.11 -3.01 -17.24
N ALA A 52 -5.82 -1.71 -17.11
CA ALA A 52 -5.98 -0.97 -15.85
C ALA A 52 -7.44 -0.92 -15.40
N ALA A 53 -8.38 -0.73 -16.33
CA ALA A 53 -9.82 -0.76 -16.05
C ALA A 53 -10.28 -2.16 -15.61
N LEU A 54 -9.82 -3.21 -16.28
CA LEU A 54 -10.10 -4.59 -15.88
C LEU A 54 -9.52 -4.89 -14.50
N SER A 55 -8.27 -4.50 -14.25
CA SER A 55 -7.62 -4.66 -12.95
C SER A 55 -8.37 -3.92 -11.85
N ALA A 56 -8.81 -2.69 -12.09
CA ALA A 56 -9.59 -1.92 -11.12
C ALA A 56 -10.90 -2.64 -10.74
N ARG A 57 -11.62 -3.19 -11.72
CA ARG A 57 -12.85 -3.98 -11.45
C ARG A 57 -12.60 -5.26 -10.66
N ARG A 58 -11.41 -5.83 -10.73
CA ARG A 58 -11.06 -7.11 -10.06
C ARG A 58 -10.41 -6.90 -8.69
N HIS A 59 -9.69 -5.80 -8.51
CA HIS A 59 -8.82 -5.62 -7.34
C HIS A 59 -9.21 -4.42 -6.46
N VAL A 60 -10.15 -3.55 -6.87
CA VAL A 60 -10.61 -2.46 -6.02
C VAL A 60 -11.96 -2.83 -5.42
N VAL A 61 -12.01 -2.84 -4.10
CA VAL A 61 -13.22 -3.07 -3.31
C VAL A 61 -13.72 -1.72 -2.80
N TRP A 62 -14.95 -1.39 -3.14
CA TRP A 62 -15.60 -0.15 -2.69
C TRP A 62 -16.51 -0.44 -1.52
N LEU A 63 -16.43 0.40 -0.50
CA LEU A 63 -17.14 0.27 0.77
C LEU A 63 -18.06 1.47 0.97
N ASP A 64 -19.23 1.23 1.53
CA ASP A 64 -20.17 2.30 1.93
C ASP A 64 -19.66 3.06 3.17
N GLN A 65 -18.97 2.34 4.08
CA GLN A 65 -18.44 2.89 5.34
C GLN A 65 -16.99 2.44 5.56
N PRO A 66 -16.16 3.25 6.22
CA PRO A 66 -14.81 2.85 6.56
C PRO A 66 -14.81 1.76 7.65
N PHE A 67 -13.72 1.04 7.74
CA PHE A 67 -13.43 0.14 8.85
C PHE A 67 -12.91 0.92 10.06
N ASP A 68 -13.31 0.54 11.26
CA ASP A 68 -12.66 1.01 12.49
C ASP A 68 -11.32 0.32 12.69
N ARG A 69 -11.26 -1.00 12.41
CA ARG A 69 -10.07 -1.83 12.52
C ARG A 69 -9.98 -2.85 11.39
N VAL A 70 -8.79 -3.06 10.87
CA VAL A 70 -8.52 -4.07 9.84
C VAL A 70 -7.39 -4.97 10.27
N LEU A 71 -7.62 -6.29 10.24
CA LEU A 71 -6.57 -7.29 10.34
C LEU A 71 -6.15 -7.76 8.95
N THR A 72 -4.92 -7.50 8.57
CA THR A 72 -4.37 -7.93 7.28
C THR A 72 -3.51 -9.18 7.47
N VAL A 73 -4.05 -10.34 7.10
CA VAL A 73 -3.32 -11.61 7.16
C VAL A 73 -2.44 -11.74 5.93
N MET A 74 -1.12 -11.60 6.14
CA MET A 74 -0.16 -11.59 5.04
C MET A 74 0.20 -13.00 4.58
N PRO A 75 0.09 -13.30 3.27
CA PRO A 75 0.60 -14.54 2.70
C PRO A 75 2.11 -14.72 2.91
N ALA A 76 2.57 -15.97 3.05
CA ALA A 76 3.96 -16.31 3.30
C ALA A 76 4.96 -15.86 2.21
N MET A 77 4.46 -15.51 1.03
CA MET A 77 5.28 -14.94 -0.05
C MET A 77 5.87 -13.56 0.28
N TYR A 78 5.31 -12.85 1.25
CA TYR A 78 5.83 -11.56 1.73
C TYR A 78 6.83 -11.82 2.85
N GLN A 79 8.12 -11.87 2.52
CA GLN A 79 9.18 -12.35 3.41
C GLN A 79 9.72 -11.30 4.39
N ASP A 80 9.50 -10.03 4.10
CA ASP A 80 9.90 -8.88 4.91
C ASP A 80 8.79 -7.84 5.03
N LEU A 81 8.93 -6.86 5.92
CA LEU A 81 7.93 -5.80 6.08
C LEU A 81 7.85 -4.89 4.83
N TRP A 82 8.96 -4.72 4.09
CA TRP A 82 8.96 -3.96 2.85
C TRP A 82 7.88 -4.44 1.88
N THR A 83 7.76 -5.73 1.72
CA THR A 83 6.76 -6.35 0.84
C THR A 83 5.41 -6.54 1.54
N ALA A 84 5.40 -6.88 2.84
CA ALA A 84 4.19 -7.03 3.64
C ALA A 84 3.45 -5.71 3.92
N ALA A 85 4.11 -4.56 3.74
CA ALA A 85 3.50 -3.24 3.80
C ALA A 85 2.29 -3.06 2.87
N LYS A 86 2.13 -3.92 1.85
CA LYS A 86 0.91 -4.00 1.04
C LYS A 86 -0.34 -4.21 1.89
N GLY A 87 -0.24 -4.87 3.03
CA GLY A 87 -1.32 -4.98 3.99
C GLY A 87 -1.78 -3.63 4.52
N VAL A 88 -0.86 -2.66 4.69
CA VAL A 88 -1.18 -1.32 5.17
C VAL A 88 -1.72 -0.44 4.04
N TYR A 89 -0.91 -0.12 3.03
CA TYR A 89 -1.28 0.93 2.08
C TYR A 89 -2.42 0.55 1.13
N LYS A 90 -2.80 -0.73 1.06
CA LYS A 90 -3.98 -1.17 0.32
C LYS A 90 -5.26 -1.14 1.15
N THR A 91 -5.19 -1.10 2.47
CA THR A 91 -6.34 -1.01 3.38
C THR A 91 -6.49 0.37 4.03
N GLU A 92 -5.39 1.07 4.27
CA GLU A 92 -5.36 2.40 4.89
C GLU A 92 -6.40 3.39 4.32
N PRO A 93 -6.63 3.46 2.98
CA PRO A 93 -7.60 4.40 2.44
C PRO A 93 -9.06 4.12 2.86
N ALA A 94 -9.33 2.93 3.38
CA ALA A 94 -10.64 2.50 3.81
C ALA A 94 -10.77 2.36 5.34
N VAL A 95 -9.78 2.82 6.09
CA VAL A 95 -9.83 2.86 7.56
C VAL A 95 -10.24 4.24 8.03
N ALA A 96 -11.12 4.30 9.03
CA ALA A 96 -11.57 5.54 9.65
C ALA A 96 -10.43 6.32 10.30
N ASP A 97 -10.62 7.63 10.48
CA ASP A 97 -9.68 8.45 11.24
C ASP A 97 -9.63 7.97 12.70
N GLY A 98 -8.44 7.78 13.23
CA GLY A 98 -8.21 7.16 14.54
C GLY A 98 -8.30 5.63 14.56
N GLY A 99 -8.63 5.00 13.44
CA GLY A 99 -8.70 3.56 13.31
C GLY A 99 -7.36 2.86 13.29
N GLU A 100 -7.37 1.53 13.08
CA GLU A 100 -6.18 0.69 13.19
C GLU A 100 -6.06 -0.31 12.04
N VAL A 101 -4.83 -0.47 11.54
CA VAL A 101 -4.42 -1.61 10.70
C VAL A 101 -3.49 -2.51 11.49
N VAL A 102 -3.88 -3.76 11.70
CA VAL A 102 -3.03 -4.80 12.31
C VAL A 102 -2.47 -5.67 11.19
N VAL A 103 -1.15 -5.68 11.04
CA VAL A 103 -0.44 -6.53 10.06
C VAL A 103 -0.10 -7.84 10.74
N TYR A 104 -0.84 -8.89 10.41
CA TYR A 104 -0.59 -10.24 10.94
C TYR A 104 0.32 -11.01 9.98
N ALA A 105 1.58 -11.14 10.35
CA ALA A 105 2.63 -11.81 9.57
C ALA A 105 3.70 -12.43 10.49
N PRO A 106 3.38 -13.51 11.23
CA PRO A 106 4.32 -14.13 12.19
C PRO A 106 5.64 -14.58 11.56
N HIS A 107 5.64 -14.84 10.24
CA HIS A 107 6.79 -15.27 9.47
C HIS A 107 7.75 -14.14 9.09
N VAL A 108 7.29 -12.87 9.14
CA VAL A 108 8.11 -11.68 8.82
C VAL A 108 8.95 -11.31 10.04
N ARG A 109 10.28 -11.29 9.90
CA ARG A 109 11.24 -11.09 10.99
C ARG A 109 12.15 -9.89 10.86
N GLU A 110 12.02 -9.13 9.78
CA GLU A 110 12.84 -7.95 9.50
C GLU A 110 12.09 -6.88 8.69
N ALA A 111 12.57 -5.64 8.75
CA ALA A 111 11.98 -4.53 8.02
C ALA A 111 12.20 -4.65 6.50
N SER A 112 13.41 -5.01 6.06
CA SER A 112 13.72 -5.28 4.67
C SER A 112 15.06 -5.97 4.53
N HIS A 113 15.11 -6.96 3.68
CA HIS A 113 16.34 -7.68 3.29
C HIS A 113 17.35 -6.76 2.61
N VAL A 114 16.89 -5.82 1.79
CA VAL A 114 17.75 -4.94 0.98
C VAL A 114 17.91 -3.56 1.61
N HIS A 115 16.84 -3.00 2.16
CA HIS A 115 16.79 -1.61 2.60
C HIS A 115 16.75 -1.44 4.12
N GLY A 116 16.84 -2.54 4.88
CA GLY A 116 16.68 -2.54 6.34
C GLY A 116 17.62 -1.58 7.06
N HIS A 117 18.86 -1.45 6.61
CA HIS A 117 19.84 -0.54 7.22
C HIS A 117 19.42 0.94 7.13
N VAL A 118 18.83 1.38 6.00
CA VAL A 118 18.34 2.75 5.85
C VAL A 118 16.99 2.91 6.59
N ILE A 119 16.10 1.93 6.50
CA ILE A 119 14.83 1.95 7.22
C ILE A 119 15.04 2.10 8.73
N ASN A 120 16.02 1.41 9.30
CA ASN A 120 16.38 1.54 10.72
C ASN A 120 16.88 2.95 11.09
N GLN A 121 17.40 3.72 10.13
CA GLN A 121 17.84 5.10 10.38
C GLN A 121 16.71 6.12 10.25
N VAL A 122 15.78 5.88 9.33
CA VAL A 122 14.72 6.85 9.01
C VAL A 122 13.38 6.56 9.70
N GLY A 123 13.10 5.29 10.06
CA GLY A 123 11.83 4.86 10.64
C GLY A 123 10.65 4.89 9.65
N TYR A 124 9.46 4.63 10.18
CA TYR A 124 8.19 4.74 9.45
C TYR A 124 7.41 5.95 9.98
N HIS A 125 7.31 6.97 9.15
CA HIS A 125 6.69 8.24 9.49
C HIS A 125 5.78 8.75 8.38
N CYS A 126 4.86 9.65 8.69
CA CYS A 126 4.04 10.31 7.69
C CYS A 126 4.90 11.23 6.78
N ARG A 127 4.36 11.60 5.63
CA ARG A 127 5.07 12.46 4.67
C ARG A 127 5.54 13.78 5.29
N ASP A 128 4.68 14.41 6.07
CA ASP A 128 4.93 15.73 6.64
C ASP A 128 6.08 15.70 7.67
N TYR A 129 6.32 14.57 8.34
CA TYR A 129 7.48 14.36 9.21
C TYR A 129 8.79 14.51 8.46
N PHE A 130 8.92 13.89 7.28
CA PHE A 130 10.12 14.00 6.46
C PHE A 130 10.27 15.38 5.83
N LEU A 131 9.18 15.96 5.33
CA LEU A 131 9.20 17.28 4.71
C LEU A 131 9.54 18.39 5.72
N GLY A 132 8.98 18.32 6.93
CA GLY A 132 9.28 19.26 8.01
C GLY A 132 10.71 19.19 8.55
N GLN A 133 11.44 18.12 8.21
CA GLN A 133 12.82 17.89 8.62
C GLN A 133 13.72 17.58 7.40
N TRP A 134 13.49 18.27 6.28
CA TRP A 134 14.13 17.94 5.01
C TRP A 134 15.65 18.04 5.05
N ASP A 135 16.22 18.96 5.81
CA ASP A 135 17.68 19.09 5.99
C ASP A 135 18.29 17.80 6.57
N ARG A 136 17.54 17.07 7.39
CA ARG A 136 17.96 15.79 7.97
C ARG A 136 17.77 14.62 7.00
N PHE A 137 16.64 14.59 6.28
CA PHE A 137 16.22 13.41 5.55
C PHE A 137 16.40 13.47 4.04
N GLY A 138 16.61 14.67 3.47
CA GLY A 138 16.66 14.87 2.02
C GLY A 138 17.83 14.17 1.30
N SER A 139 18.86 13.73 2.04
CA SER A 139 19.99 12.96 1.50
C SER A 139 19.74 11.45 1.41
N TYR A 140 18.67 10.96 2.05
CA TYR A 140 18.33 9.54 1.97
C TYR A 140 17.63 9.18 0.65
N PRO A 141 17.69 7.91 0.21
CA PRO A 141 17.02 7.49 -1.01
C PRO A 141 15.51 7.75 -0.96
N LEU A 142 15.00 8.57 -1.87
CA LEU A 142 13.61 9.01 -1.88
C LEU A 142 12.59 7.86 -1.95
N GLY A 143 12.96 6.75 -2.62
CA GLY A 143 12.12 5.55 -2.67
C GLY A 143 11.89 4.91 -1.30
N ILE A 144 12.90 4.99 -0.39
CA ILE A 144 12.79 4.48 0.97
C ILE A 144 11.93 5.41 1.83
N LEU A 145 12.12 6.73 1.71
CA LEU A 145 11.26 7.71 2.40
C LEU A 145 9.81 7.58 1.94
N ALA A 146 9.58 7.43 0.64
CA ALA A 146 8.23 7.22 0.09
C ALA A 146 7.60 5.92 0.62
N HIS A 147 8.35 4.81 0.67
CA HIS A 147 7.88 3.57 1.26
C HIS A 147 7.53 3.74 2.74
N SER A 148 8.38 4.43 3.51
CA SER A 148 8.12 4.75 4.92
C SER A 148 6.76 5.44 5.09
N THR A 149 6.46 6.45 4.26
CA THR A 149 5.17 7.15 4.33
C THR A 149 3.97 6.26 3.99
N HIS A 150 4.14 5.28 3.12
CA HIS A 150 3.07 4.34 2.79
C HIS A 150 2.75 3.36 3.92
N VAL A 151 3.75 3.01 4.73
CA VAL A 151 3.55 2.13 5.90
C VAL A 151 2.92 2.88 7.07
N LYS A 152 3.32 4.13 7.30
CA LYS A 152 2.74 4.97 8.36
C LYS A 152 1.34 5.46 8.02
N GLY A 153 1.07 5.68 6.73
CA GLY A 153 -0.15 6.30 6.25
C GLY A 153 -0.13 7.83 6.31
N ARG A 154 -1.31 8.44 6.12
CA ARG A 154 -1.46 9.88 6.21
C ARG A 154 -1.28 10.39 7.64
N GLY A 155 -0.82 11.62 7.78
CA GLY A 155 -0.64 12.27 9.07
C GLY A 155 -0.09 13.67 8.89
N THR A 156 0.10 14.37 10.00
CA THR A 156 0.71 15.71 10.08
C THR A 156 1.91 15.68 10.98
N TYR A 157 2.79 16.67 10.83
CA TYR A 157 3.93 16.88 11.71
C TYR A 157 4.02 18.35 12.13
N ASP A 158 3.94 18.60 13.44
CA ASP A 158 4.17 19.91 14.01
C ASP A 158 5.67 20.12 14.21
N VAL A 159 6.27 20.99 13.40
CA VAL A 159 7.72 21.25 13.39
C VAL A 159 8.18 21.94 14.68
N GLU A 160 7.34 22.81 15.27
CA GLU A 160 7.70 23.57 16.48
C GLU A 160 7.67 22.68 17.72
N ARG A 161 6.69 21.78 17.81
CA ARG A 161 6.51 20.88 18.94
C ARG A 161 7.20 19.53 18.77
N HIS A 162 7.70 19.24 17.58
CA HIS A 162 8.26 17.94 17.20
C HIS A 162 7.27 16.78 17.41
N VAL A 163 5.98 17.00 17.10
CA VAL A 163 4.91 16.00 17.30
C VAL A 163 4.36 15.52 15.96
N GLU A 164 4.43 14.22 15.75
CA GLU A 164 3.77 13.53 14.66
C GLU A 164 2.39 13.04 15.07
N ALA A 165 1.36 13.32 14.27
CA ALA A 165 0.01 12.82 14.44
C ALA A 165 -0.39 12.00 13.20
N ALA A 166 -0.26 10.69 13.29
CA ALA A 166 -0.71 9.78 12.24
C ALA A 166 -2.24 9.67 12.24
N ARG A 167 -2.86 9.58 11.05
CA ARG A 167 -4.31 9.44 10.90
C ARG A 167 -4.84 8.13 11.47
N ILE A 168 -4.07 7.06 11.32
CA ILE A 168 -4.39 5.72 11.81
C ILE A 168 -3.25 5.16 12.66
N THR A 169 -3.55 4.13 13.42
CA THR A 169 -2.53 3.30 14.06
C THR A 169 -2.14 2.15 13.16
N VAL A 170 -0.84 1.87 13.06
CA VAL A 170 -0.32 0.64 12.42
C VAL A 170 0.34 -0.21 13.48
N THR A 171 -0.18 -1.42 13.66
CA THR A 171 0.30 -2.41 14.63
C THR A 171 0.87 -3.62 13.90
N LEU A 172 2.09 -4.00 14.25
CA LEU A 172 2.75 -5.18 13.68
C LEU A 172 2.57 -6.37 14.61
N ALA A 173 1.82 -7.37 14.17
CA ALA A 173 1.75 -8.70 14.78
C ALA A 173 2.65 -9.65 13.95
N THR A 174 3.96 -9.48 14.12
CA THR A 174 5.00 -10.09 13.28
C THR A 174 6.09 -10.73 14.13
N GLY A 175 7.01 -11.46 13.51
CA GLY A 175 8.23 -11.97 14.14
C GLY A 175 9.34 -10.90 14.30
N ILE A 176 9.10 -9.65 13.93
CA ILE A 176 10.03 -8.53 14.20
C ILE A 176 10.01 -8.25 15.71
N PRO A 177 11.15 -8.12 16.38
CA PRO A 177 11.19 -7.83 17.82
C PRO A 177 10.43 -6.54 18.17
N ARG A 178 9.77 -6.53 19.34
CA ARG A 178 9.02 -5.37 19.84
C ARG A 178 9.86 -4.08 19.80
N GLU A 179 11.07 -4.13 20.33
CA GLU A 179 11.98 -2.99 20.37
C GLU A 179 12.26 -2.41 18.98
N GLN A 180 12.39 -3.29 17.98
CA GLN A 180 12.60 -2.83 16.61
C GLN A 180 11.32 -2.23 16.00
N CYS A 181 10.14 -2.77 16.28
CA CYS A 181 8.86 -2.17 15.84
C CYS A 181 8.71 -0.76 16.41
N GLU A 182 8.96 -0.58 17.70
CA GLU A 182 8.87 0.70 18.41
C GLU A 182 9.93 1.69 17.91
N HIS A 183 11.17 1.23 17.68
CA HIS A 183 12.23 2.02 17.06
C HIS A 183 11.83 2.52 15.67
N LEU A 184 11.12 1.72 14.91
CA LEU A 184 10.57 2.07 13.60
C LEU A 184 9.29 2.93 13.68
N SER A 185 8.88 3.39 14.87
CA SER A 185 7.68 4.21 15.09
C SER A 185 6.38 3.52 14.75
N LEU A 186 6.32 2.18 14.89
CA LEU A 186 5.14 1.35 14.72
C LEU A 186 4.78 0.65 16.02
N LYS A 187 3.50 0.35 16.23
CA LYS A 187 3.09 -0.46 17.38
C LYS A 187 3.41 -1.94 17.15
N TYR A 188 3.61 -2.64 18.24
CA TYR A 188 3.80 -4.08 18.27
C TYR A 188 2.64 -4.77 18.98
N ALA A 189 2.24 -5.93 18.46
CA ALA A 189 1.45 -6.93 19.15
C ALA A 189 2.14 -8.30 19.02
N ASP A 190 2.05 -9.14 20.06
CA ASP A 190 2.52 -10.52 19.93
C ASP A 190 1.60 -11.26 18.96
N PRO A 191 2.12 -11.91 17.90
CA PRO A 191 1.28 -12.67 16.98
C PRO A 191 0.47 -13.78 17.66
N SER A 192 0.95 -14.32 18.77
CA SER A 192 0.24 -15.37 19.54
C SER A 192 -0.99 -14.85 20.28
N ASP A 193 -1.05 -13.54 20.55
CA ASP A 193 -2.18 -12.90 21.22
C ASP A 193 -3.29 -12.49 20.22
N VAL A 194 -3.07 -12.66 18.91
CA VAL A 194 -4.06 -12.32 17.89
C VAL A 194 -4.95 -13.51 17.60
N ASP A 195 -6.15 -13.51 18.16
CA ASP A 195 -7.17 -14.50 17.80
C ASP A 195 -7.83 -14.12 16.45
N LEU A 196 -7.52 -14.90 15.42
CA LEU A 196 -8.09 -14.69 14.08
C LEU A 196 -9.61 -14.91 14.02
N ALA A 197 -10.20 -15.61 15.00
CA ALA A 197 -11.64 -15.88 15.05
C ALA A 197 -12.45 -14.70 15.57
N GLU A 198 -11.84 -13.78 16.31
CA GLU A 198 -12.50 -12.54 16.77
C GLU A 198 -12.72 -11.51 15.66
N TRP A 199 -12.06 -11.67 14.51
CA TRP A 199 -12.18 -10.76 13.39
C TRP A 199 -13.20 -11.24 12.37
N SER A 200 -14.13 -10.35 12.02
CA SER A 200 -15.18 -10.64 11.06
C SER A 200 -14.63 -10.81 9.65
N THR A 201 -15.24 -11.72 8.89
CA THR A 201 -15.08 -11.82 7.43
C THR A 201 -16.23 -11.11 6.68
N ASP A 202 -17.20 -10.56 7.40
CA ASP A 202 -18.23 -9.69 6.80
C ASP A 202 -17.62 -8.29 6.57
N ILE A 203 -17.58 -7.88 5.32
CA ILE A 203 -17.02 -6.59 4.88
C ILE A 203 -17.79 -5.37 5.44
N LYS A 204 -18.98 -5.57 5.95
CA LYS A 204 -19.78 -4.53 6.63
C LYS A 204 -19.42 -4.37 8.11
N SER A 205 -18.59 -5.24 8.64
CA SER A 205 -18.11 -5.15 10.02
C SER A 205 -17.08 -4.03 10.15
N GLY A 206 -17.17 -3.24 11.21
CA GLY A 206 -16.13 -2.26 11.56
C GLY A 206 -14.77 -2.88 11.90
N ALA A 207 -14.75 -4.18 12.29
CA ALA A 207 -13.54 -4.96 12.57
C ALA A 207 -13.37 -6.09 11.54
N TYR A 208 -12.75 -5.80 10.41
CA TYR A 208 -12.68 -6.68 9.25
C TYR A 208 -11.33 -7.41 9.13
N LYS A 209 -11.41 -8.70 8.78
CA LYS A 209 -10.24 -9.52 8.45
C LYS A 209 -10.07 -9.66 6.94
N VAL A 210 -8.93 -9.22 6.43
CA VAL A 210 -8.49 -9.48 5.05
C VAL A 210 -7.66 -10.76 5.04
N PRO A 211 -8.21 -11.91 4.64
CA PRO A 211 -7.55 -13.21 4.82
C PRO A 211 -6.34 -13.43 3.93
N ARG A 212 -6.22 -12.66 2.84
CA ARG A 212 -5.12 -12.70 1.86
C ARG A 212 -4.75 -11.27 1.47
N ALA A 213 -4.15 -10.57 2.42
CA ALA A 213 -3.84 -9.17 2.26
C ALA A 213 -2.74 -8.94 1.21
N GLY A 214 -2.75 -7.76 0.60
CA GLY A 214 -1.80 -7.37 -0.41
C GLY A 214 -2.30 -7.53 -1.86
N GLU A 215 -3.43 -8.20 -2.09
CA GLU A 215 -4.03 -8.34 -3.42
C GLU A 215 -5.06 -7.22 -3.68
N LEU A 216 -6.05 -7.08 -2.81
CA LEU A 216 -7.15 -6.14 -2.96
C LEU A 216 -6.80 -4.76 -2.39
N LEU A 217 -7.27 -3.72 -3.07
CA LEU A 217 -7.24 -2.32 -2.63
C LEU A 217 -8.63 -1.91 -2.15
N PHE A 218 -8.74 -1.43 -0.91
CA PHE A 218 -10.01 -1.00 -0.34
C PHE A 218 -10.16 0.53 -0.41
N ARG A 219 -11.37 1.00 -0.71
CA ARG A 219 -11.72 2.42 -0.75
C ARG A 219 -13.12 2.65 -0.24
N VAL A 220 -13.36 3.80 0.37
CA VAL A 220 -14.70 4.25 0.78
C VAL A 220 -15.30 5.12 -0.33
N GLY A 221 -16.59 4.95 -0.61
CA GLY A 221 -17.36 5.67 -1.61
C GLY A 221 -17.72 4.80 -2.81
N ASN A 222 -18.12 5.43 -3.89
CA ASN A 222 -18.55 4.74 -5.11
C ASN A 222 -17.39 4.61 -6.12
N PRO A 223 -17.40 3.55 -6.95
CA PRO A 223 -16.52 3.48 -8.10
C PRO A 223 -16.74 4.72 -9.00
N PRO A 224 -15.68 5.25 -9.62
CA PRO A 224 -15.85 6.32 -10.61
C PRO A 224 -16.75 5.82 -11.74
N ASP A 225 -17.65 6.71 -12.23
CA ASP A 225 -18.53 6.40 -13.35
C ASP A 225 -17.74 5.88 -14.56
N ALA A 226 -18.28 4.88 -15.22
CA ALA A 226 -17.66 4.25 -16.40
C ALA A 226 -17.39 5.25 -17.54
N SER A 227 -18.09 6.40 -17.56
CA SER A 227 -17.89 7.51 -18.51
C SER A 227 -16.57 8.29 -18.29
N GLY A 228 -16.02 8.29 -17.06
CA GLY A 228 -14.74 8.97 -16.73
C GLY A 228 -13.49 8.17 -17.09
N MET A 229 -13.61 6.93 -17.56
CA MET A 229 -12.48 6.08 -17.96
C MET A 229 -12.21 6.11 -19.48
N SER A 230 -12.97 6.89 -20.23
CA SER A 230 -12.91 6.99 -21.71
C SER A 230 -12.31 8.30 -22.23
N SER A 231 -11.79 9.16 -21.37
CA SER A 231 -11.17 10.45 -21.76
C SER A 231 -9.70 10.51 -21.39
#